data_cdf24b1140634723bf926f0fb617306f
#
_entry.id   cdf24b1140634723bf926f0fb617306f
#
_cell.length_a   1.000
_cell.length_b   1.000
_cell.length_c   1.000
_cell.angle_alpha   90.00
_cell.angle_beta   90.00
_cell.angle_gamma   90.00
#
_symmetry.space_group_name_H-M   'P 1'
#
loop_
_entity.id
_entity.type
_entity.pdbx_description
1 polymer ?
#
loop_
_entity_poly.entity_id
_entity_poly.type
_entity_poly.pdbx_seq_one_letter_code
_entity_poly.pdbx_strand_id
1 'polypeptide(L)'
;MNTTCWFSKINLLRFLIPIFLFLISFPNILLSDQKKISTEEDIRKIYQSIVKIDSIVPPDARTAKALGTIRGGNGVVIDDKHILTIGYIVVEAETITITLPNGGVVPAELIGYDHTTGFGILKTILPSKLSSLKIGDSDNLNKEETLYVLPYLTEGAPSAVKMVSRRSFTGWWEYFLDKPIYTHPMNSSVAGSALINEFGEILGIGSLYVSDAAAKGIPSPGNLFVPINDLKPILDDLILNGKRTSDVKPYMGLTSNDDTGKVMITRVNDEGPAAKAGFMENDIILKVNKINIPDTENFYKTVWSQGGPGTLLDFEIERNNQIISLKLTTMDRNDFFVKPKYY
;
A
#
# COMPACT_ATOMS: atom_id res chain seq x y z
N MET A 1 -29.23 -12.39 94.34
CA MET A 1 -27.97 -12.07 95.02
C MET A 1 -27.09 -11.38 94.02
N ASN A 2 -27.06 -10.06 94.12
CA ASN A 2 -25.88 -9.22 94.36
C ASN A 2 -24.72 -9.53 93.47
N THR A 3 -24.05 -8.62 92.75
CA THR A 3 -23.83 -7.19 92.99
C THR A 3 -23.09 -6.57 91.77
N THR A 4 -23.40 -5.32 91.42
CA THR A 4 -22.56 -4.14 91.20
C THR A 4 -21.60 -4.12 90.01
N CYS A 5 -21.93 -3.35 89.03
CA CYS A 5 -21.47 -1.96 88.71
C CYS A 5 -19.94 -1.74 88.74
N TRP A 6 -19.37 -1.37 87.59
CA TRP A 6 -18.40 -0.24 87.52
C TRP A 6 -18.34 0.35 86.09
N PHE A 7 -18.62 1.64 86.04
CA PHE A 7 -18.44 2.53 84.85
C PHE A 7 -16.99 2.87 84.67
N SER A 8 -16.51 2.84 83.43
CA SER A 8 -15.31 3.60 83.08
C SER A 8 -15.51 4.30 81.77
N LYS A 9 -15.42 5.59 81.83
CA LYS A 9 -15.49 6.52 80.73
C LYS A 9 -14.33 6.34 79.76
N ILE A 10 -14.60 6.16 78.47
CA ILE A 10 -13.60 6.37 77.43
C ILE A 10 -14.14 7.44 76.45
N ASN A 11 -13.32 8.48 76.32
CA ASN A 11 -13.53 9.67 75.51
C ASN A 11 -13.70 9.36 74.04
N LEU A 12 -14.79 9.89 73.44
CA LEU A 12 -15.02 9.96 71.98
C LEU A 12 -14.12 11.04 71.42
N LEU A 13 -12.97 10.65 70.84
CA LEU A 13 -12.17 11.55 70.01
C LEU A 13 -12.69 11.45 68.59
N ARG A 14 -13.39 12.53 68.15
CA ARG A 14 -13.88 12.71 66.79
C ARG A 14 -12.68 12.89 65.84
N PHE A 15 -12.33 11.89 65.03
CA PHE A 15 -11.50 12.08 63.87
C PHE A 15 -12.37 12.55 62.70
N LEU A 16 -12.31 13.83 62.39
CA LEU A 16 -12.77 14.44 61.15
C LEU A 16 -11.75 14.08 60.03
N ILE A 17 -12.07 13.14 59.19
CA ILE A 17 -11.35 12.90 57.94
C ILE A 17 -11.91 13.83 56.88
N PRO A 18 -11.15 14.79 56.32
CA PRO A 18 -11.62 15.58 55.21
C PRO A 18 -11.65 14.70 53.94
N ILE A 19 -12.84 14.44 53.44
CA ILE A 19 -13.03 13.86 52.10
C ILE A 19 -12.55 14.88 51.08
N PHE A 20 -11.33 14.67 50.60
CA PHE A 20 -10.82 15.40 49.42
C PHE A 20 -11.49 14.82 48.19
N LEU A 21 -12.56 15.48 47.71
CA LEU A 21 -13.14 15.21 46.39
C LEU A 21 -12.09 15.61 45.36
N PHE A 22 -11.35 14.63 44.85
CA PHE A 22 -10.55 14.79 43.64
C PHE A 22 -11.52 14.87 42.45
N LEU A 23 -11.88 16.07 42.03
CA LEU A 23 -12.50 16.31 40.74
C LEU A 23 -11.47 15.94 39.67
N ILE A 24 -11.51 14.68 39.23
CA ILE A 24 -10.82 14.25 38.02
C ILE A 24 -11.54 14.92 36.86
N SER A 25 -11.02 16.05 36.45
CA SER A 25 -11.39 16.68 35.19
C SER A 25 -10.88 15.77 34.07
N PHE A 26 -11.75 14.89 33.57
CA PHE A 26 -11.51 14.25 32.30
C PHE A 26 -11.45 15.34 31.24
N PRO A 27 -10.34 15.47 30.46
CA PRO A 27 -10.38 16.32 29.30
C PRO A 27 -11.51 15.78 28.40
N ASN A 28 -12.52 16.60 28.16
CA ASN A 28 -13.44 16.37 27.08
C ASN A 28 -12.59 16.27 25.81
N ILE A 29 -12.30 15.04 25.37
CA ILE A 29 -11.85 14.80 24.02
C ILE A 29 -13.01 15.27 23.16
N LEU A 30 -12.89 16.47 22.62
CA LEU A 30 -13.71 16.98 21.55
C LEU A 30 -13.51 15.98 20.40
N LEU A 31 -14.37 14.96 20.34
CA LEU A 31 -14.63 14.22 19.10
C LEU A 31 -15.07 15.31 18.12
N SER A 32 -14.17 15.73 17.25
CA SER A 32 -14.48 16.55 16.11
C SER A 32 -15.62 15.82 15.39
N ASP A 33 -16.79 16.42 15.38
CA ASP A 33 -17.95 15.93 14.64
C ASP A 33 -17.57 16.01 13.15
N GLN A 34 -17.02 14.91 12.62
CA GLN A 34 -16.61 14.84 11.22
C GLN A 34 -17.89 14.86 10.38
N LYS A 35 -18.04 15.91 9.57
CA LYS A 35 -19.19 16.06 8.69
C LYS A 35 -19.15 15.02 7.57
N LYS A 36 -20.20 14.22 7.44
CA LYS A 36 -20.38 13.30 6.31
C LYS A 36 -20.57 14.05 5.00
N ILE A 37 -20.09 13.47 3.92
CA ILE A 37 -20.37 13.92 2.55
C ILE A 37 -21.88 13.80 2.32
N SER A 38 -22.56 14.90 2.10
CA SER A 38 -24.03 14.90 1.97
C SER A 38 -24.55 15.86 0.89
N THR A 39 -23.70 16.72 0.35
CA THR A 39 -24.09 17.74 -0.63
C THR A 39 -23.26 17.64 -1.91
N GLU A 40 -23.80 18.16 -3.02
CA GLU A 40 -23.03 18.31 -4.27
C GLU A 40 -21.78 19.18 -4.09
N GLU A 41 -21.83 20.15 -3.19
CA GLU A 41 -20.69 20.99 -2.87
C GLU A 41 -19.57 20.20 -2.17
N ASP A 42 -19.92 19.29 -1.26
CA ASP A 42 -18.94 18.40 -0.61
C ASP A 42 -18.26 17.52 -1.66
N ILE A 43 -19.02 16.92 -2.58
CA ILE A 43 -18.49 16.11 -3.70
C ILE A 43 -17.59 16.95 -4.59
N ARG A 44 -18.01 18.17 -4.96
CA ARG A 44 -17.22 19.07 -5.79
C ARG A 44 -15.88 19.43 -5.12
N LYS A 45 -15.87 19.67 -3.82
CA LYS A 45 -14.64 19.94 -3.05
C LYS A 45 -13.69 18.75 -3.08
N ILE A 46 -14.20 17.54 -2.92
CA ILE A 46 -13.41 16.30 -3.00
C ILE A 46 -12.75 16.17 -4.37
N TYR A 47 -13.50 16.43 -5.44
CA TYR A 47 -12.96 16.34 -6.81
C TYR A 47 -11.91 17.40 -7.14
N GLN A 48 -11.76 18.48 -6.34
CA GLN A 48 -10.61 19.39 -6.47
C GLN A 48 -9.27 18.76 -6.06
N SER A 49 -9.33 17.55 -5.47
CA SER A 49 -8.14 16.80 -5.03
C SER A 49 -7.81 15.61 -5.95
N ILE A 50 -8.64 15.33 -6.95
CA ILE A 50 -8.43 14.20 -7.86
C ILE A 50 -7.85 14.71 -9.18
N VAL A 51 -6.75 14.10 -9.62
CA VAL A 51 -6.05 14.49 -10.84
C VAL A 51 -5.89 13.29 -11.76
N LYS A 52 -5.76 13.57 -13.07
CA LYS A 52 -5.34 12.57 -14.05
C LYS A 52 -3.81 12.62 -14.20
N ILE A 53 -3.22 11.45 -14.41
CA ILE A 53 -1.79 11.29 -14.63
C ILE A 53 -1.60 10.63 -16.00
N ASP A 54 -0.77 11.23 -16.84
CA ASP A 54 -0.28 10.62 -18.07
C ASP A 54 1.25 10.59 -18.01
N SER A 55 1.86 9.48 -18.43
CA SER A 55 3.31 9.31 -18.41
C SER A 55 3.85 8.64 -19.66
N ILE A 56 5.06 9.04 -20.04
CA ILE A 56 5.82 8.44 -21.15
C ILE A 56 7.10 7.83 -20.56
N VAL A 57 7.30 6.56 -20.86
CA VAL A 57 8.43 5.75 -20.40
C VAL A 57 9.32 5.41 -21.60
N PRO A 58 10.65 5.54 -21.51
CA PRO A 58 11.57 5.18 -22.57
C PRO A 58 11.40 3.71 -23.02
N PRO A 59 11.52 3.40 -24.32
CA PRO A 59 11.36 2.03 -24.80
C PRO A 59 12.39 1.03 -24.25
N ASP A 60 13.56 1.52 -23.85
CA ASP A 60 14.65 0.75 -23.24
C ASP A 60 14.55 0.65 -21.71
N ALA A 61 13.53 1.26 -21.10
CA ALA A 61 13.26 1.10 -19.67
C ALA A 61 12.93 -0.37 -19.34
N ARG A 62 13.35 -0.83 -18.18
CA ARG A 62 13.16 -2.23 -17.74
C ARG A 62 11.70 -2.65 -17.64
N THR A 63 10.82 -1.70 -17.32
CA THR A 63 9.38 -1.96 -17.22
C THR A 63 8.63 -1.74 -18.55
N ALA A 64 9.26 -1.19 -19.58
CA ALA A 64 8.58 -0.84 -20.84
C ALA A 64 7.93 -2.06 -21.53
N LYS A 65 8.64 -3.20 -21.57
CA LYS A 65 8.13 -4.44 -22.18
C LYS A 65 6.90 -5.01 -21.46
N ALA A 66 6.82 -4.86 -20.13
CA ALA A 66 5.75 -5.44 -19.32
C ALA A 66 4.57 -4.50 -19.13
N LEU A 67 4.82 -3.18 -19.02
CA LEU A 67 3.80 -2.19 -18.66
C LEU A 67 3.49 -1.20 -19.80
N GLY A 68 4.21 -1.30 -20.91
CA GLY A 68 4.10 -0.35 -22.03
C GLY A 68 4.87 0.95 -21.78
N THR A 69 4.95 1.77 -22.83
CA THR A 69 5.67 3.06 -22.84
C THR A 69 4.75 4.27 -22.65
N ILE A 70 3.46 4.12 -22.83
CA ILE A 70 2.43 5.14 -22.57
C ILE A 70 1.55 4.60 -21.46
N ARG A 71 1.51 5.32 -20.34
CA ARG A 71 0.75 4.89 -19.15
C ARG A 71 -0.11 6.03 -18.65
N GLY A 72 -1.24 5.68 -18.06
CA GLY A 72 -2.16 6.66 -17.51
C GLY A 72 -2.91 6.11 -16.30
N GLY A 73 -3.48 7.02 -15.54
CA GLY A 73 -4.29 6.70 -14.38
C GLY A 73 -4.65 7.93 -13.57
N ASN A 74 -4.92 7.73 -12.30
CA ASN A 74 -5.39 8.75 -11.40
C ASN A 74 -4.35 9.06 -10.32
N GLY A 75 -4.51 10.20 -9.68
CA GLY A 75 -3.80 10.56 -8.48
C GLY A 75 -4.70 11.34 -7.52
N VAL A 76 -4.35 11.32 -6.25
CA VAL A 76 -5.01 12.11 -5.22
C VAL A 76 -4.02 13.03 -4.54
N VAL A 77 -4.40 14.29 -4.40
CA VAL A 77 -3.60 15.30 -3.70
C VAL A 77 -3.68 15.03 -2.19
N ILE A 78 -2.52 14.88 -1.55
CA ILE A 78 -2.41 14.57 -0.11
C ILE A 78 -1.97 15.77 0.73
N ASP A 79 -1.36 16.77 0.10
CA ASP A 79 -1.02 18.07 0.71
C ASP A 79 -0.90 19.16 -0.38
N ASP A 80 -0.36 20.33 -0.07
CA ASP A 80 -0.24 21.47 -1.00
C ASP A 80 0.73 21.26 -2.18
N LYS A 81 1.50 20.16 -2.19
CA LYS A 81 2.58 19.89 -3.15
C LYS A 81 2.59 18.48 -3.70
N HIS A 82 2.06 17.50 -2.95
CA HIS A 82 2.27 16.09 -3.23
C HIS A 82 0.99 15.41 -3.72
N ILE A 83 1.17 14.58 -4.74
CA ILE A 83 0.12 13.76 -5.34
C ILE A 83 0.50 12.30 -5.14
N LEU A 84 -0.38 11.54 -4.50
CA LEU A 84 -0.23 10.11 -4.29
C LEU A 84 -0.89 9.34 -5.44
N THR A 85 -0.20 8.33 -5.94
CA THR A 85 -0.69 7.43 -7.00
C THR A 85 -0.18 6.01 -6.78
N ILE A 86 -0.52 5.11 -7.71
CA ILE A 86 0.10 3.79 -7.80
C ILE A 86 1.30 3.84 -8.76
N GLY A 87 2.44 3.38 -8.31
CA GLY A 87 3.73 3.67 -8.92
C GLY A 87 3.96 3.05 -10.28
N TYR A 88 3.30 1.93 -10.64
CA TYR A 88 3.49 1.33 -11.97
C TYR A 88 3.05 2.28 -13.12
N ILE A 89 2.24 3.30 -12.81
CA ILE A 89 1.89 4.34 -13.79
C ILE A 89 3.13 5.19 -14.14
N VAL A 90 3.99 5.47 -13.17
CA VAL A 90 5.03 6.52 -13.24
C VAL A 90 6.47 6.01 -13.10
N VAL A 91 6.68 4.74 -12.71
CA VAL A 91 8.03 4.18 -12.56
C VAL A 91 8.78 4.19 -13.90
N GLU A 92 10.04 4.67 -13.88
CA GLU A 92 10.91 4.88 -15.06
C GLU A 92 10.36 5.87 -16.09
N ALA A 93 9.33 6.68 -15.76
CA ALA A 93 8.81 7.68 -16.68
C ALA A 93 9.82 8.82 -16.89
N GLU A 94 10.05 9.18 -18.16
CA GLU A 94 10.84 10.34 -18.55
C GLU A 94 9.97 11.62 -18.52
N THR A 95 8.69 11.47 -18.86
CA THR A 95 7.73 12.58 -18.86
C THR A 95 6.50 12.19 -18.07
N ILE A 96 6.10 13.06 -17.14
CA ILE A 96 4.87 12.94 -16.38
C ILE A 96 4.10 14.24 -16.49
N THR A 97 2.82 14.16 -16.86
CA THR A 97 1.91 15.29 -16.88
C THR A 97 0.70 15.04 -16.00
N ILE A 98 0.26 16.09 -15.32
CA ILE A 98 -0.91 16.09 -14.44
C ILE A 98 -1.99 16.96 -15.08
N THR A 99 -3.17 16.38 -15.31
CA THR A 99 -4.35 17.18 -15.63
C THR A 99 -5.09 17.51 -14.33
N LEU A 100 -5.17 18.79 -14.03
CA LEU A 100 -5.82 19.33 -12.83
C LEU A 100 -7.36 19.26 -12.97
N PRO A 101 -8.12 19.38 -11.87
CA PRO A 101 -9.59 19.36 -11.88
C PRO A 101 -10.22 20.42 -12.79
N ASN A 102 -9.55 21.55 -12.99
CA ASN A 102 -9.98 22.63 -13.88
C ASN A 102 -9.62 22.39 -15.36
N GLY A 103 -9.02 21.25 -15.70
CA GLY A 103 -8.57 20.90 -17.05
C GLY A 103 -7.17 21.43 -17.42
N GLY A 104 -6.54 22.21 -16.56
CA GLY A 104 -5.16 22.68 -16.79
C GLY A 104 -4.17 21.53 -16.75
N VAL A 105 -3.20 21.50 -17.68
CA VAL A 105 -2.16 20.47 -17.73
C VAL A 105 -0.84 21.06 -17.24
N VAL A 106 -0.20 20.39 -16.28
CA VAL A 106 1.07 20.81 -15.70
C VAL A 106 2.07 19.66 -15.70
N PRO A 107 3.38 19.92 -15.88
CA PRO A 107 4.41 18.90 -15.76
C PRO A 107 4.62 18.55 -14.28
N ALA A 108 4.99 17.28 -14.05
CA ALA A 108 5.30 16.77 -12.72
C ALA A 108 6.53 15.87 -12.74
N GLU A 109 7.09 15.63 -11.57
CA GLU A 109 8.21 14.72 -11.34
C GLU A 109 7.83 13.64 -10.33
N LEU A 110 8.41 12.45 -10.51
CA LEU A 110 8.34 11.36 -9.53
C LEU A 110 9.40 11.64 -8.45
N ILE A 111 8.95 12.02 -7.26
CA ILE A 111 9.87 12.31 -6.14
C ILE A 111 10.09 11.12 -5.23
N GLY A 112 9.20 10.13 -5.21
CA GLY A 112 9.37 8.94 -4.41
C GLY A 112 8.57 7.75 -4.92
N TYR A 113 9.17 6.55 -4.78
CA TYR A 113 8.52 5.28 -5.12
C TYR A 113 8.90 4.18 -4.14
N ASP A 114 7.90 3.45 -3.68
CA ASP A 114 8.09 2.26 -2.84
C ASP A 114 7.73 0.98 -3.58
N HIS A 115 8.72 0.15 -3.85
CA HIS A 115 8.54 -1.13 -4.53
C HIS A 115 7.76 -2.17 -3.71
N THR A 116 7.70 -2.02 -2.38
CA THR A 116 7.03 -2.96 -1.47
C THR A 116 5.52 -2.76 -1.50
N THR A 117 5.05 -1.51 -1.42
CA THR A 117 3.62 -1.18 -1.43
C THR A 117 3.11 -0.77 -2.82
N GLY A 118 4.02 -0.31 -3.68
CA GLY A 118 3.68 0.22 -4.98
C GLY A 118 3.23 1.69 -4.96
N PHE A 119 3.34 2.42 -3.84
CA PHE A 119 3.01 3.85 -3.82
C PHE A 119 4.02 4.67 -4.61
N GLY A 120 3.51 5.65 -5.36
CA GLY A 120 4.28 6.69 -6.03
C GLY A 120 3.87 8.07 -5.54
N ILE A 121 4.85 8.93 -5.27
CA ILE A 121 4.64 10.34 -4.89
C ILE A 121 5.14 11.24 -6.01
N LEU A 122 4.23 12.08 -6.51
CA LEU A 122 4.53 13.07 -7.53
C LEU A 122 4.49 14.48 -6.92
N LYS A 123 5.23 15.39 -7.58
CA LYS A 123 5.22 16.81 -7.29
C LYS A 123 5.11 17.58 -8.61
N THR A 124 4.25 18.59 -8.67
CA THR A 124 4.18 19.48 -9.83
C THR A 124 5.41 20.37 -9.90
N ILE A 125 5.99 20.51 -11.10
CA ILE A 125 7.18 21.37 -11.33
C ILE A 125 6.82 22.84 -11.19
N LEU A 126 5.62 23.21 -11.67
CA LEU A 126 5.11 24.58 -11.56
C LEU A 126 4.19 24.70 -10.33
N PRO A 127 4.18 25.88 -9.65
CA PRO A 127 3.26 26.12 -8.57
C PRO A 127 1.82 25.93 -9.02
N SER A 128 1.09 25.06 -8.33
CA SER A 128 -0.35 24.84 -8.57
C SER A 128 -1.08 24.93 -7.21
N LYS A 129 -2.27 25.52 -7.23
CA LYS A 129 -3.14 25.49 -6.05
C LYS A 129 -3.85 24.14 -6.04
N LEU A 130 -3.34 23.22 -5.22
CA LEU A 130 -3.93 21.92 -5.01
C LEU A 130 -4.78 21.92 -3.74
N SER A 131 -5.94 21.30 -3.80
CA SER A 131 -6.74 20.98 -2.62
C SER A 131 -6.44 19.55 -2.22
N SER A 132 -6.16 19.27 -0.97
CA SER A 132 -5.82 17.91 -0.50
C SER A 132 -7.00 17.23 0.18
N LEU A 133 -7.02 15.90 0.12
CA LEU A 133 -7.84 15.05 0.99
C LEU A 133 -7.04 14.62 2.21
N LYS A 134 -7.75 14.43 3.31
CA LYS A 134 -7.16 13.91 4.54
C LYS A 134 -6.84 12.43 4.39
N ILE A 135 -5.68 12.02 4.88
CA ILE A 135 -5.30 10.60 5.05
C ILE A 135 -6.11 10.03 6.22
N GLY A 136 -6.90 9.01 5.95
CA GLY A 136 -7.76 8.31 6.91
C GLY A 136 -7.07 7.17 7.65
N ASP A 137 -7.87 6.21 8.12
CA ASP A 137 -7.41 4.99 8.79
C ASP A 137 -7.99 3.75 8.12
N SER A 138 -7.16 2.98 7.43
CA SER A 138 -7.56 1.79 6.69
C SER A 138 -7.59 0.51 7.52
N ASP A 139 -7.15 0.52 8.79
CA ASP A 139 -7.13 -0.68 9.62
C ASP A 139 -8.48 -0.95 10.28
N ASN A 140 -9.24 0.11 10.54
CA ASN A 140 -10.54 0.06 11.22
C ASN A 140 -11.74 -0.02 10.26
N LEU A 141 -11.54 -0.46 9.01
CA LEU A 141 -12.62 -0.60 8.03
C LEU A 141 -13.64 -1.64 8.42
N ASN A 142 -14.92 -1.24 8.41
CA ASN A 142 -16.05 -2.14 8.58
C ASN A 142 -16.58 -2.61 7.21
N LYS A 143 -16.93 -3.90 7.08
CA LYS A 143 -17.51 -4.46 5.85
C LYS A 143 -18.83 -3.82 5.45
N GLU A 144 -19.59 -3.32 6.43
CA GLU A 144 -20.89 -2.68 6.20
C GLU A 144 -20.78 -1.23 5.71
N GLU A 145 -19.61 -0.60 5.86
CA GLU A 145 -19.39 0.78 5.43
C GLU A 145 -19.48 0.90 3.91
N THR A 146 -20.11 1.97 3.46
CA THR A 146 -20.07 2.36 2.06
C THR A 146 -18.80 3.17 1.81
N LEU A 147 -18.00 2.69 0.87
CA LEU A 147 -16.80 3.34 0.41
C LEU A 147 -17.03 3.88 -1.01
N TYR A 148 -16.22 4.83 -1.43
CA TYR A 148 -16.34 5.45 -2.75
C TYR A 148 -15.00 5.38 -3.48
N VAL A 149 -15.02 4.89 -4.71
CA VAL A 149 -13.88 4.94 -5.64
C VAL A 149 -14.00 6.19 -6.47
N LEU A 150 -12.96 7.01 -6.46
CA LEU A 150 -12.93 8.32 -7.12
C LEU A 150 -11.86 8.35 -8.22
N PRO A 151 -12.18 7.97 -9.46
CA PRO A 151 -11.33 8.25 -10.60
C PRO A 151 -11.46 9.72 -11.01
N TYR A 152 -10.54 10.22 -11.83
CA TYR A 152 -10.71 11.51 -12.51
C TYR A 152 -11.93 11.45 -13.42
N LEU A 153 -12.77 12.48 -13.42
CA LEU A 153 -14.12 12.43 -14.00
C LEU A 153 -14.19 12.06 -15.49
N THR A 154 -13.17 12.45 -16.29
CA THR A 154 -13.12 12.08 -17.72
C THR A 154 -12.64 10.64 -17.95
N GLU A 155 -12.01 10.02 -16.96
CA GLU A 155 -11.51 8.64 -17.05
C GLU A 155 -12.56 7.62 -16.56
N GLY A 156 -13.47 8.04 -15.68
CA GLY A 156 -14.52 7.17 -15.17
C GLY A 156 -15.47 7.84 -14.19
N ALA A 157 -16.60 7.19 -13.95
CA ALA A 157 -17.57 7.65 -12.96
C ALA A 157 -17.19 7.21 -11.54
N PRO A 158 -17.50 8.04 -10.52
CA PRO A 158 -17.42 7.60 -9.14
C PRO A 158 -18.32 6.40 -8.90
N SER A 159 -17.91 5.51 -8.03
CA SER A 159 -18.74 4.34 -7.68
C SER A 159 -18.73 4.07 -6.18
N ALA A 160 -19.94 3.75 -5.66
CA ALA A 160 -20.06 3.21 -4.31
C ALA A 160 -19.70 1.73 -4.32
N VAL A 161 -18.86 1.32 -3.38
CA VAL A 161 -18.37 -0.06 -3.25
C VAL A 161 -18.41 -0.52 -1.80
N LYS A 162 -18.32 -1.83 -1.59
CA LYS A 162 -18.14 -2.44 -0.26
C LYS A 162 -16.80 -3.15 -0.21
N MET A 163 -16.13 -3.12 0.94
CA MET A 163 -15.02 -4.01 1.20
C MET A 163 -15.55 -5.44 1.36
N VAL A 164 -14.99 -6.37 0.58
CA VAL A 164 -15.42 -7.77 0.59
C VAL A 164 -14.37 -8.72 1.18
N SER A 165 -13.09 -8.34 1.14
CA SER A 165 -11.99 -9.15 1.68
C SER A 165 -10.79 -8.29 2.08
N ARG A 166 -9.93 -8.86 2.95
CA ARG A 166 -8.62 -8.34 3.37
C ARG A 166 -7.56 -9.46 3.34
N ARG A 167 -7.76 -10.47 2.47
CA ARG A 167 -6.78 -11.55 2.32
C ARG A 167 -5.47 -11.03 1.71
N SER A 168 -4.37 -11.76 1.94
CA SER A 168 -3.10 -11.43 1.29
C SER A 168 -3.20 -11.49 -0.24
N PHE A 169 -2.33 -10.74 -0.89
CA PHE A 169 -2.17 -10.73 -2.34
C PHE A 169 -0.71 -10.95 -2.69
N THR A 170 -0.47 -11.89 -3.58
CA THR A 170 0.86 -12.14 -4.15
C THR A 170 0.83 -11.82 -5.64
N GLY A 171 1.63 -10.84 -6.04
CA GLY A 171 1.84 -10.49 -7.44
C GLY A 171 3.01 -11.31 -8.03
N TRP A 172 2.94 -11.61 -9.31
CA TRP A 172 3.95 -12.42 -9.99
C TRP A 172 5.35 -11.77 -10.04
N TRP A 173 5.40 -10.44 -9.89
CA TRP A 173 6.60 -9.60 -10.05
C TRP A 173 7.30 -9.26 -8.72
N GLU A 174 7.40 -10.22 -7.81
CA GLU A 174 7.97 -10.01 -6.45
C GLU A 174 7.22 -8.90 -5.68
N TYR A 175 5.91 -9.09 -5.55
CA TYR A 175 5.03 -8.16 -4.88
C TYR A 175 4.09 -8.91 -3.93
N PHE A 176 4.04 -8.47 -2.70
CA PHE A 176 3.19 -9.06 -1.68
C PHE A 176 2.59 -7.97 -0.81
N LEU A 177 1.28 -8.03 -0.66
CA LEU A 177 0.53 -7.22 0.30
C LEU A 177 -0.12 -8.14 1.33
N ASP A 178 0.06 -7.85 2.62
CA ASP A 178 -0.48 -8.69 3.69
C ASP A 178 -2.00 -8.55 3.80
N LYS A 179 -2.52 -7.32 3.81
CA LYS A 179 -3.95 -7.04 4.01
C LYS A 179 -4.47 -5.94 3.08
N PRO A 180 -4.36 -6.09 1.76
CA PRO A 180 -4.96 -5.13 0.82
C PRO A 180 -6.48 -5.08 1.01
N ILE A 181 -7.10 -4.01 0.50
CA ILE A 181 -8.55 -3.83 0.54
C ILE A 181 -9.12 -4.32 -0.78
N TYR A 182 -9.93 -5.37 -0.73
CA TYR A 182 -10.69 -5.82 -1.89
C TYR A 182 -12.09 -5.25 -1.84
N THR A 183 -12.54 -4.68 -2.96
CA THR A 183 -13.87 -4.06 -3.06
C THR A 183 -14.70 -4.67 -4.20
N HIS A 184 -16.02 -4.58 -4.05
CA HIS A 184 -17.02 -4.94 -5.06
C HIS A 184 -18.18 -3.93 -4.99
N PRO A 185 -18.80 -3.54 -6.12
CA PRO A 185 -18.49 -3.92 -7.51
C PRO A 185 -17.17 -3.29 -8.00
N MET A 186 -16.70 -3.74 -9.17
CA MET A 186 -15.50 -3.19 -9.78
C MET A 186 -15.72 -1.78 -10.35
N ASN A 187 -14.66 -0.96 -10.32
CA ASN A 187 -14.53 0.26 -11.10
C ASN A 187 -13.43 0.05 -12.17
N SER A 188 -13.71 0.36 -13.43
CA SER A 188 -12.76 0.15 -14.54
C SER A 188 -11.57 1.12 -14.52
N SER A 189 -11.73 2.28 -13.89
CA SER A 189 -10.71 3.35 -13.84
C SER A 189 -10.00 3.37 -12.48
N VAL A 190 -9.70 2.18 -11.94
CA VAL A 190 -9.16 2.01 -10.59
C VAL A 190 -7.71 2.48 -10.42
N ALA A 191 -6.87 2.39 -11.47
CA ALA A 191 -5.44 2.65 -11.38
C ALA A 191 -5.13 4.04 -10.79
N GLY A 192 -4.55 4.09 -9.59
CA GLY A 192 -4.24 5.32 -8.86
C GLY A 192 -5.45 6.08 -8.29
N SER A 193 -6.68 5.58 -8.45
CA SER A 193 -7.87 6.23 -7.90
C SER A 193 -7.90 6.18 -6.37
N ALA A 194 -8.49 7.20 -5.74
CA ALA A 194 -8.67 7.20 -4.31
C ALA A 194 -9.86 6.33 -3.90
N LEU A 195 -9.67 5.47 -2.89
CA LEU A 195 -10.75 4.87 -2.12
C LEU A 195 -10.96 5.74 -0.88
N ILE A 196 -12.18 6.26 -0.68
CA ILE A 196 -12.51 7.12 0.46
C ILE A 196 -13.68 6.59 1.27
N ASN A 197 -13.76 7.03 2.52
CA ASN A 197 -14.94 6.83 3.38
C ASN A 197 -15.99 7.92 3.16
N GLU A 198 -17.10 7.84 3.89
CA GLU A 198 -18.20 8.81 3.87
C GLU A 198 -17.83 10.21 4.41
N PHE A 199 -16.66 10.36 5.01
CA PHE A 199 -16.12 11.64 5.50
C PHE A 199 -15.12 12.27 4.52
N GLY A 200 -14.84 11.65 3.38
CA GLY A 200 -13.87 12.12 2.38
C GLY A 200 -12.42 11.83 2.74
N GLU A 201 -12.15 10.92 3.66
CA GLU A 201 -10.79 10.53 4.02
C GLU A 201 -10.28 9.39 3.14
N ILE A 202 -9.03 9.47 2.73
CA ILE A 202 -8.37 8.46 1.88
C ILE A 202 -8.11 7.21 2.72
N LEU A 203 -8.61 6.07 2.27
CA LEU A 203 -8.40 4.76 2.89
C LEU A 203 -7.49 3.83 2.08
N GLY A 204 -7.30 4.12 0.80
CA GLY A 204 -6.42 3.34 -0.07
C GLY A 204 -6.27 3.93 -1.45
N ILE A 205 -5.29 3.40 -2.18
CA ILE A 205 -5.02 3.77 -3.58
C ILE A 205 -5.26 2.55 -4.46
N GLY A 206 -6.04 2.76 -5.51
CA GLY A 206 -6.41 1.75 -6.47
C GLY A 206 -5.21 1.18 -7.21
N SER A 207 -5.08 -0.15 -7.20
CA SER A 207 -3.98 -0.85 -7.83
C SER A 207 -4.46 -1.72 -8.99
N LEU A 208 -5.27 -2.72 -8.73
CA LEU A 208 -5.56 -3.77 -9.71
C LEU A 208 -7.07 -4.05 -9.82
N TYR A 209 -7.46 -4.50 -11.01
CA TYR A 209 -8.64 -5.32 -11.19
C TYR A 209 -8.36 -6.74 -10.70
N VAL A 210 -9.33 -7.36 -10.05
CA VAL A 210 -9.30 -8.75 -9.63
C VAL A 210 -10.60 -9.46 -9.98
N SER A 211 -10.51 -10.68 -10.46
CA SER A 211 -11.70 -11.47 -10.86
C SER A 211 -12.41 -12.14 -9.68
N ASP A 212 -11.78 -12.19 -8.53
CA ASP A 212 -12.18 -13.01 -7.37
C ASP A 212 -12.11 -12.23 -6.04
N ALA A 213 -12.54 -10.96 -6.03
CA ALA A 213 -12.39 -10.04 -4.90
C ALA A 213 -12.91 -10.59 -3.56
N ALA A 214 -14.01 -11.32 -3.54
CA ALA A 214 -14.63 -11.83 -2.32
C ALA A 214 -13.84 -12.99 -1.69
N ALA A 215 -13.35 -13.93 -2.51
CA ALA A 215 -12.55 -15.07 -2.06
C ALA A 215 -11.75 -15.65 -3.21
N LYS A 216 -10.52 -16.14 -2.92
CA LYS A 216 -9.60 -16.72 -3.93
C LYS A 216 -10.31 -17.80 -4.76
N GLY A 217 -10.28 -17.63 -6.09
CA GLY A 217 -10.85 -18.56 -7.05
C GLY A 217 -12.38 -18.54 -7.18
N ILE A 218 -13.09 -17.68 -6.45
CA ILE A 218 -14.55 -17.52 -6.59
C ILE A 218 -14.85 -16.28 -7.42
N PRO A 219 -15.49 -16.41 -8.60
CA PRO A 219 -15.77 -15.29 -9.48
C PRO A 219 -16.56 -14.18 -8.77
N SER A 220 -15.93 -13.07 -8.54
CA SER A 220 -16.51 -11.85 -7.95
C SER A 220 -15.66 -10.65 -8.40
N PRO A 221 -15.91 -10.14 -9.62
CA PRO A 221 -15.12 -9.04 -10.18
C PRO A 221 -15.09 -7.82 -9.25
N GLY A 222 -13.90 -7.33 -8.96
CA GLY A 222 -13.71 -6.20 -8.05
C GLY A 222 -12.35 -5.54 -8.24
N ASN A 223 -11.97 -4.74 -7.27
CA ASN A 223 -10.69 -4.04 -7.28
C ASN A 223 -9.89 -4.34 -6.01
N LEU A 224 -8.58 -4.20 -6.15
CA LEU A 224 -7.62 -4.24 -5.07
C LEU A 224 -7.06 -2.83 -4.85
N PHE A 225 -7.09 -2.38 -3.60
CA PHE A 225 -6.51 -1.12 -3.16
C PHE A 225 -5.38 -1.37 -2.17
N VAL A 226 -4.28 -0.62 -2.32
CA VAL A 226 -3.20 -0.60 -1.32
C VAL A 226 -3.67 0.24 -0.13
N PRO A 227 -3.65 -0.31 1.10
CA PRO A 227 -4.14 0.38 2.28
C PRO A 227 -3.34 1.65 2.58
N ILE A 228 -4.03 2.73 2.96
CA ILE A 228 -3.34 4.00 3.22
C ILE A 228 -2.44 3.94 4.47
N ASN A 229 -2.73 3.03 5.41
CA ASN A 229 -1.88 2.86 6.59
C ASN A 229 -0.49 2.31 6.25
N ASP A 230 -0.33 1.63 5.09
CA ASP A 230 0.97 1.18 4.60
C ASP A 230 1.84 2.36 4.10
N LEU A 231 1.23 3.52 3.77
CA LEU A 231 1.94 4.74 3.39
C LEU A 231 2.51 5.48 4.60
N LYS A 232 1.76 5.55 5.70
CA LYS A 232 2.07 6.41 6.86
C LYS A 232 3.51 6.24 7.37
N PRO A 233 4.04 5.02 7.57
CA PRO A 233 5.39 4.84 8.10
C PRO A 233 6.51 5.18 7.11
N ILE A 234 6.20 5.34 5.82
CA ILE A 234 7.19 5.54 4.76
C ILE A 234 7.04 6.87 4.01
N LEU A 235 6.00 7.65 4.30
CA LEU A 235 5.69 8.88 3.55
C LEU A 235 6.85 9.86 3.57
N ASP A 236 7.42 10.12 4.76
CA ASP A 236 8.56 11.02 4.91
C ASP A 236 9.80 10.50 4.16
N ASP A 237 10.05 9.18 4.20
CA ASP A 237 11.13 8.56 3.43
C ASP A 237 10.95 8.77 1.92
N LEU A 238 9.73 8.61 1.41
CA LEU A 238 9.45 8.82 -0.01
C LEU A 238 9.64 10.27 -0.43
N ILE A 239 9.20 11.21 0.41
CA ILE A 239 9.34 12.65 0.12
C ILE A 239 10.79 13.12 0.22
N LEU A 240 11.53 12.68 1.24
CA LEU A 240 12.88 13.19 1.54
C LEU A 240 13.98 12.42 0.84
N ASN A 241 13.83 11.10 0.69
CA ASN A 241 14.86 10.19 0.21
C ASN A 241 14.53 9.55 -1.16
N GLY A 242 13.30 9.78 -1.66
CA GLY A 242 12.83 9.20 -2.93
C GLY A 242 12.49 7.71 -2.86
N LYS A 243 12.74 7.06 -1.73
CA LYS A 243 12.51 5.63 -1.52
C LYS A 243 12.40 5.29 -0.04
N ARG A 244 11.84 4.13 0.28
CA ARG A 244 11.88 3.54 1.62
C ARG A 244 13.34 3.33 2.07
N THR A 245 13.67 3.71 3.30
CA THR A 245 15.02 3.57 3.88
C THR A 245 15.13 2.46 4.91
N SER A 246 14.00 2.04 5.50
CA SER A 246 13.91 0.96 6.47
C SER A 246 13.06 -0.19 5.97
N ASP A 247 13.32 -1.42 6.42
CA ASP A 247 12.61 -2.65 6.02
C ASP A 247 12.54 -2.84 4.49
N VAL A 248 13.64 -2.50 3.80
CA VAL A 248 13.75 -2.66 2.34
C VAL A 248 13.77 -4.14 2.01
N LYS A 249 12.82 -4.57 1.16
CA LYS A 249 12.71 -5.99 0.78
C LYS A 249 13.78 -6.36 -0.24
N PRO A 250 14.40 -7.55 -0.08
CA PRO A 250 15.42 -8.03 -1.01
C PRO A 250 14.79 -8.40 -2.35
N TYR A 251 15.40 -7.98 -3.45
CA TYR A 251 14.98 -8.23 -4.82
C TYR A 251 15.81 -9.34 -5.46
N MET A 252 15.16 -10.28 -6.12
CA MET A 252 15.80 -11.43 -6.78
C MET A 252 15.89 -11.27 -8.30
N GLY A 253 14.98 -10.51 -8.91
CA GLY A 253 14.96 -10.32 -10.36
C GLY A 253 14.29 -11.45 -11.12
N LEU A 254 13.24 -12.05 -10.57
CA LEU A 254 12.46 -13.10 -11.21
C LEU A 254 10.95 -12.84 -11.09
N THR A 255 10.18 -13.53 -11.93
CA THR A 255 8.73 -13.58 -11.84
C THR A 255 8.34 -15.03 -11.61
N SER A 256 7.42 -15.31 -10.70
CA SER A 256 6.96 -16.66 -10.39
C SER A 256 5.46 -16.72 -10.20
N ASN A 257 4.86 -17.90 -10.40
CA ASN A 257 3.49 -18.20 -10.00
C ASN A 257 3.40 -19.60 -9.39
N ASP A 258 2.24 -19.90 -8.79
CA ASP A 258 1.91 -21.22 -8.23
C ASP A 258 0.64 -21.82 -8.82
N ASP A 259 0.27 -21.40 -10.04
CA ASP A 259 -0.97 -21.84 -10.73
C ASP A 259 -1.03 -23.37 -10.93
N THR A 260 0.11 -24.04 -10.99
CA THR A 260 0.22 -25.49 -11.13
C THR A 260 0.35 -26.23 -9.80
N GLY A 261 0.22 -25.54 -8.67
CA GLY A 261 0.43 -26.09 -7.31
C GLY A 261 1.90 -26.22 -6.90
N LYS A 262 2.84 -25.68 -7.70
CA LYS A 262 4.26 -25.55 -7.40
C LYS A 262 4.73 -24.15 -7.77
N VAL A 263 5.65 -23.57 -7.03
CA VAL A 263 6.23 -22.26 -7.36
C VAL A 263 7.17 -22.40 -8.55
N MET A 264 6.71 -21.94 -9.71
CA MET A 264 7.45 -22.00 -10.97
C MET A 264 7.92 -20.62 -11.40
N ILE A 265 9.16 -20.50 -11.83
CA ILE A 265 9.71 -19.27 -12.41
C ILE A 265 9.16 -19.11 -13.82
N THR A 266 8.42 -18.03 -14.05
CA THR A 266 7.82 -17.70 -15.35
C THR A 266 8.66 -16.74 -16.17
N ARG A 267 9.57 -16.01 -15.51
CA ARG A 267 10.51 -15.09 -16.16
C ARG A 267 11.71 -14.81 -15.27
N VAL A 268 12.86 -14.68 -15.87
CA VAL A 268 14.09 -14.17 -15.24
C VAL A 268 14.45 -12.85 -15.89
N ASN A 269 14.64 -11.81 -15.08
CA ASN A 269 15.00 -10.49 -15.58
C ASN A 269 16.48 -10.45 -15.96
N ASP A 270 16.77 -10.06 -17.20
CA ASP A 270 18.13 -9.90 -17.69
C ASP A 270 18.95 -9.01 -16.76
N GLU A 271 20.23 -9.37 -16.54
CA GLU A 271 21.16 -8.68 -15.64
C GLU A 271 20.74 -8.64 -14.16
N GLY A 272 19.56 -9.23 -13.80
CA GLY A 272 19.10 -9.34 -12.41
C GLY A 272 19.90 -10.37 -11.61
N PRO A 273 19.72 -10.42 -10.28
CA PRO A 273 20.37 -11.39 -9.41
C PRO A 273 20.11 -12.85 -9.82
N ALA A 274 18.87 -13.19 -10.17
CA ALA A 274 18.48 -14.54 -10.58
C ALA A 274 19.19 -14.97 -11.88
N ALA A 275 19.28 -14.09 -12.89
CA ALA A 275 20.03 -14.36 -14.12
C ALA A 275 21.51 -14.65 -13.84
N LYS A 276 22.15 -13.82 -12.99
CA LYS A 276 23.55 -14.01 -12.58
C LYS A 276 23.79 -15.27 -11.78
N ALA A 277 22.78 -15.73 -11.04
CA ALA A 277 22.82 -16.97 -10.26
C ALA A 277 22.52 -18.22 -11.11
N GLY A 278 22.13 -18.08 -12.39
CA GLY A 278 21.86 -19.18 -13.31
C GLY A 278 20.45 -19.75 -13.22
N PHE A 279 19.49 -19.01 -12.67
CA PHE A 279 18.08 -19.37 -12.76
C PHE A 279 17.56 -19.27 -14.18
N MET A 280 16.57 -20.09 -14.53
CA MET A 280 15.93 -20.15 -15.83
C MET A 280 14.42 -20.18 -15.70
N GLU A 281 13.73 -19.81 -16.76
CA GLU A 281 12.27 -20.04 -16.87
C GLU A 281 11.95 -21.51 -16.78
N ASN A 282 10.84 -21.85 -16.14
CA ASN A 282 10.37 -23.19 -15.79
C ASN A 282 11.14 -23.89 -14.66
N ASP A 283 12.09 -23.26 -14.00
CA ASP A 283 12.62 -23.79 -12.75
C ASP A 283 11.50 -23.81 -11.69
N ILE A 284 11.40 -24.92 -10.96
CA ILE A 284 10.47 -25.05 -9.83
C ILE A 284 11.25 -24.85 -8.54
N ILE A 285 10.84 -23.88 -7.73
CA ILE A 285 11.47 -23.60 -6.45
C ILE A 285 10.96 -24.61 -5.43
N LEU A 286 11.87 -25.41 -4.86
CA LEU A 286 11.55 -26.40 -3.84
C LEU A 286 11.84 -25.89 -2.44
N LYS A 287 13.02 -25.25 -2.26
CA LYS A 287 13.46 -24.73 -0.96
C LYS A 287 14.27 -23.45 -1.09
N VAL A 288 14.19 -22.63 -0.03
CA VAL A 288 15.06 -21.49 0.21
C VAL A 288 15.67 -21.66 1.61
N ASN A 289 17.01 -21.63 1.73
CA ASN A 289 17.73 -21.84 3.00
C ASN A 289 17.21 -23.06 3.76
N LYS A 290 17.01 -24.20 3.07
CA LYS A 290 16.46 -25.47 3.59
C LYS A 290 14.98 -25.44 4.00
N ILE A 291 14.28 -24.30 3.88
CA ILE A 291 12.85 -24.16 4.17
C ILE A 291 12.07 -24.56 2.91
N ASN A 292 11.12 -25.48 3.04
CA ASN A 292 10.24 -25.89 1.94
C ASN A 292 9.32 -24.74 1.51
N ILE A 293 9.10 -24.61 0.21
CA ILE A 293 8.30 -23.56 -0.40
C ILE A 293 7.04 -24.17 -1.04
N PRO A 294 5.87 -24.08 -0.37
CA PRO A 294 4.64 -24.67 -0.88
C PRO A 294 3.91 -23.78 -1.92
N ASP A 295 4.05 -22.44 -1.83
CA ASP A 295 3.34 -21.47 -2.65
C ASP A 295 4.13 -20.16 -2.74
N THR A 296 3.67 -19.22 -3.59
CA THR A 296 4.33 -17.94 -3.82
C THR A 296 4.27 -17.01 -2.60
N GLU A 297 3.24 -17.08 -1.77
CA GLU A 297 3.16 -16.31 -0.54
C GLU A 297 4.25 -16.72 0.45
N ASN A 298 4.39 -18.02 0.71
CA ASN A 298 5.44 -18.57 1.56
C ASN A 298 6.83 -18.32 0.96
N PHE A 299 6.94 -18.35 -0.36
CA PHE A 299 8.19 -18.00 -1.05
C PHE A 299 8.65 -16.59 -0.72
N TYR A 300 7.84 -15.57 -0.94
CA TYR A 300 8.23 -14.19 -0.66
C TYR A 300 8.43 -13.94 0.84
N LYS A 301 7.54 -14.45 1.69
CA LYS A 301 7.70 -14.36 3.15
C LYS A 301 9.02 -14.98 3.62
N THR A 302 9.37 -16.17 3.10
CA THR A 302 10.62 -16.84 3.44
C THR A 302 11.83 -16.00 3.00
N VAL A 303 11.88 -15.58 1.75
CA VAL A 303 12.99 -14.76 1.23
C VAL A 303 13.14 -13.47 2.03
N TRP A 304 12.04 -12.74 2.27
CA TRP A 304 12.06 -11.45 2.96
C TRP A 304 12.39 -11.56 4.45
N SER A 305 12.15 -12.71 5.06
CA SER A 305 12.53 -12.96 6.47
C SER A 305 14.02 -13.24 6.66
N GLN A 306 14.77 -13.55 5.58
CA GLN A 306 16.19 -13.86 5.66
C GLN A 306 17.09 -12.61 5.78
N GLY A 307 16.55 -11.44 5.41
CA GLY A 307 17.29 -10.18 5.48
C GLY A 307 16.92 -9.21 4.37
N GLY A 308 17.63 -8.08 4.31
CA GLY A 308 17.47 -7.05 3.30
C GLY A 308 18.28 -7.30 2.03
N PRO A 309 18.42 -6.28 1.18
CA PRO A 309 19.28 -6.31 0.00
C PRO A 309 20.71 -6.74 0.34
N GLY A 310 21.33 -7.54 -0.53
CA GLY A 310 22.67 -8.12 -0.32
C GLY A 310 22.67 -9.46 0.42
N THR A 311 21.52 -9.98 0.84
CA THR A 311 21.41 -11.29 1.50
C THR A 311 21.73 -12.41 0.50
N LEU A 312 22.61 -13.33 0.90
CA LEU A 312 22.89 -14.56 0.17
C LEU A 312 21.88 -15.64 0.56
N LEU A 313 21.24 -16.23 -0.45
CA LEU A 313 20.23 -17.27 -0.30
C LEU A 313 20.67 -18.54 -1.00
N ASP A 314 20.47 -19.68 -0.35
CA ASP A 314 20.65 -21.01 -0.93
C ASP A 314 19.32 -21.55 -1.44
N PHE A 315 19.24 -21.93 -2.70
CA PHE A 315 18.05 -22.49 -3.33
C PHE A 315 18.24 -23.97 -3.69
N GLU A 316 17.20 -24.77 -3.46
CA GLU A 316 17.01 -26.04 -4.15
C GLU A 316 15.88 -25.86 -5.17
N ILE A 317 16.17 -26.12 -6.44
CA ILE A 317 15.21 -26.05 -7.54
C ILE A 317 15.11 -27.38 -8.26
N GLU A 318 13.98 -27.64 -8.94
CA GLU A 318 13.83 -28.71 -9.90
C GLU A 318 13.91 -28.15 -11.32
N ARG A 319 14.83 -28.67 -12.13
CA ARG A 319 14.99 -28.35 -13.55
C ARG A 319 15.16 -29.64 -14.32
N ASN A 320 14.28 -29.92 -15.30
CA ASN A 320 14.29 -31.15 -16.09
C ASN A 320 14.30 -32.42 -15.22
N ASN A 321 13.48 -32.46 -14.16
CA ASN A 321 13.41 -33.54 -13.17
C ASN A 321 14.71 -33.78 -12.37
N GLN A 322 15.61 -32.86 -12.35
CA GLN A 322 16.84 -32.90 -11.56
C GLN A 322 16.83 -31.83 -10.50
N ILE A 323 17.28 -32.17 -9.30
CA ILE A 323 17.44 -31.19 -8.21
C ILE A 323 18.78 -30.49 -8.39
N ILE A 324 18.74 -29.16 -8.44
CA ILE A 324 19.90 -28.29 -8.62
C ILE A 324 19.97 -27.33 -7.44
N SER A 325 21.16 -27.12 -6.90
CA SER A 325 21.42 -26.11 -5.89
C SER A 325 21.98 -24.86 -6.54
N LEU A 326 21.36 -23.70 -6.27
CA LEU A 326 21.81 -22.39 -6.75
C LEU A 326 22.00 -21.44 -5.57
N LYS A 327 22.92 -20.50 -5.71
CA LYS A 327 23.14 -19.41 -4.73
C LYS A 327 22.84 -18.07 -5.37
N LEU A 328 21.99 -17.28 -4.72
CA LEU A 328 21.56 -15.98 -5.20
C LEU A 328 21.88 -14.93 -4.14
N THR A 329 22.59 -13.86 -4.52
CA THR A 329 22.72 -12.66 -3.69
C THR A 329 21.67 -11.65 -4.14
N THR A 330 20.78 -11.26 -3.24
CA THR A 330 19.73 -10.29 -3.52
C THR A 330 20.27 -8.86 -3.67
N MET A 331 19.47 -7.93 -4.19
CA MET A 331 19.83 -6.52 -4.32
C MET A 331 18.69 -5.58 -3.88
N ASP A 332 18.97 -4.27 -3.76
CA ASP A 332 17.93 -3.25 -3.68
C ASP A 332 17.27 -3.11 -5.07
N ARG A 333 15.94 -3.23 -5.12
CA ARG A 333 15.20 -3.12 -6.38
C ARG A 333 15.34 -1.74 -7.02
N ASN A 334 15.54 -0.69 -6.23
CA ASN A 334 15.80 0.67 -6.73
C ASN A 334 17.10 0.77 -7.56
N ASP A 335 18.07 -0.11 -7.30
CA ASP A 335 19.34 -0.13 -8.05
C ASP A 335 19.22 -0.91 -9.37
N PHE A 336 18.13 -1.66 -9.56
CA PHE A 336 17.87 -2.41 -10.79
C PHE A 336 17.23 -1.54 -11.87
N PHE A 337 16.39 -0.56 -11.51
CA PHE A 337 15.68 0.29 -12.47
C PHE A 337 16.57 1.42 -13.01
N VAL A 338 16.30 1.78 -14.26
CA VAL A 338 16.97 2.91 -14.90
C VAL A 338 16.45 4.20 -14.29
N LYS A 339 17.34 5.00 -13.71
CA LYS A 339 16.97 6.35 -13.24
C LYS A 339 16.79 7.25 -14.46
N PRO A 340 15.68 8.01 -14.53
CA PRO A 340 15.50 8.99 -15.60
C PRO A 340 16.70 9.95 -15.63
N LYS A 341 17.26 10.17 -16.81
CA LYS A 341 18.26 11.21 -17.01
C LYS A 341 17.51 12.52 -17.19
N TYR A 342 17.42 13.30 -16.12
CA TYR A 342 16.97 14.68 -16.25
C TYR A 342 18.07 15.48 -16.96
N TYR A 343 17.75 16.06 -18.10
CA TYR A 343 18.61 16.99 -18.85
C TYR A 343 18.33 18.43 -18.41
#